data_ba38cc59aceb716b3c8269eccdabb37d
#
_entry.id   ba38cc59aceb716b3c8269eccdabb37d
#
_cell.length_a   1.000
_cell.length_b   1.000
_cell.length_c   1.000
_cell.angle_alpha   90.00
_cell.angle_beta   90.00
_cell.angle_gamma   90.00
#
_symmetry.space_group_name_H-M   'P 1'
#
loop_
_entity.id
_entity.type
_entity.pdbx_description
1 polymer ?
#
loop_
_entity_poly.entity_id
_entity_poly.type
_entity_poly.pdbx_seq_one_letter_code
_entity_poly.pdbx_strand_id
1 'polypeptide(L)'
;MDITENPTSDHESQMTSTAEERPGFSVRVWGAVEKFWLFEFFGFALALGSLLAVFAFLHVYDGRVSPEWKLPVGAGKYRKTFVLNINAIISIFTTTFTSGLLIPVAASMSQLKWVWFQQGHPLSHYQAFESAARGPLGSVILLWTLKGRRLACVGAIIVVAALGIGFSIQSLIIYPLRPVATDPASIGRTNVYYGTDDGLPYQMSADMLGATLRGIFQSSDPSQMKYNCPSGNCTWPEGFTTLGVCSQCFNVTDSLEKSCGTADVEYVSPSGDGSSNSTASVSYCNYTLPNGLKLGGIESDMGTGILNSGNWNNSVHFSNKNNTIGVLSSIQSKWTSNPSEWQQLNSGMIYATAPYEVKATECGLSYCIQKFNTSVLRGALTEKLIDIYVDNFVDAERTAAIVFHPQPSWTNISENGSANIYVAAAVGGFREFFNKEFSGQKNSTVYSVTSSDSDFAVISADMEFGNFTDLFASIAKSMTDSMRSSPYAEIYAEPGMSWSAVGISYQDRPHVHVRWAWIAFPSTLLGLSLILLLGTIWTTTKEKTILWKGNTLAAFAHPLAGDMRDKISAIDGPREMQREAERLHVQWLKTDRGYRLVPPKQD
;
A
#
# COMPACT_ATOMS: atom_id res chain seq x y z
N MET A 1 -49.39 -31.65 86.79
CA MET A 1 -50.76 -31.22 87.01
C MET A 1 -51.39 -31.33 85.64
N ASP A 2 -51.91 -32.43 85.43
CA ASP A 2 -53.32 -32.85 85.51
C ASP A 2 -54.04 -32.44 84.23
N ILE A 3 -54.32 -33.50 83.46
CA ILE A 3 -55.57 -34.27 83.37
C ILE A 3 -56.56 -33.59 82.41
N THR A 4 -57.13 -34.12 81.46
CA THR A 4 -57.85 -35.34 81.05
C THR A 4 -58.63 -34.95 79.81
N GLU A 5 -58.85 -35.70 78.97
CA GLU A 5 -59.71 -36.79 78.54
C GLU A 5 -60.39 -36.47 77.18
N ASN A 6 -60.34 -37.45 76.35
CA ASN A 6 -61.23 -37.81 75.24
C ASN A 6 -62.72 -37.95 75.69
N PRO A 7 -63.75 -38.03 74.84
CA PRO A 7 -63.81 -38.86 73.62
C PRO A 7 -64.84 -38.46 72.53
N THR A 8 -64.84 -39.30 71.51
CA THR A 8 -65.97 -39.82 70.67
C THR A 8 -66.33 -39.06 69.38
N SER A 9 -66.06 -39.73 68.30
CA SER A 9 -66.94 -40.21 67.21
C SER A 9 -67.90 -39.22 66.54
N ASP A 10 -67.77 -39.09 65.25
CA ASP A 10 -68.75 -39.65 64.32
C ASP A 10 -68.30 -39.61 62.86
N HIS A 11 -68.66 -40.64 62.15
CA HIS A 11 -68.62 -40.85 60.74
C HIS A 11 -69.32 -39.73 59.94
N GLU A 12 -68.65 -39.14 58.92
CA GLU A 12 -69.39 -38.74 57.74
C GLU A 12 -68.45 -38.79 56.51
N SER A 13 -68.73 -39.72 55.64
CA SER A 13 -68.17 -39.93 54.33
C SER A 13 -68.54 -38.75 53.43
N GLN A 14 -67.55 -37.83 53.18
CA GLN A 14 -67.67 -36.88 52.09
C GLN A 14 -66.82 -37.33 50.91
N MET A 15 -67.53 -37.75 49.86
CA MET A 15 -67.06 -37.82 48.47
C MET A 15 -66.61 -36.47 48.04
N THR A 16 -65.28 -36.16 48.11
CA THR A 16 -64.69 -34.98 47.43
C THR A 16 -64.53 -35.36 45.98
N SER A 17 -65.38 -34.79 45.12
CA SER A 17 -65.21 -34.70 43.71
C SER A 17 -63.89 -33.96 43.47
N THR A 18 -62.88 -34.64 42.95
CA THR A 18 -61.68 -33.99 42.41
C THR A 18 -62.09 -33.09 41.25
N ALA A 19 -62.22 -31.80 41.52
CA ALA A 19 -62.28 -30.79 40.48
C ALA A 19 -61.01 -30.92 39.63
N GLU A 20 -61.15 -31.32 38.39
CA GLU A 20 -60.13 -31.30 37.37
C GLU A 20 -59.64 -29.80 37.19
N GLU A 21 -58.58 -29.43 37.89
CA GLU A 21 -57.95 -28.13 37.70
C GLU A 21 -57.57 -28.01 36.23
N ARG A 22 -58.28 -27.17 35.50
CA ARG A 22 -57.92 -26.85 34.11
C ARG A 22 -56.50 -26.27 34.09
N PRO A 23 -55.57 -26.91 33.37
CA PRO A 23 -54.17 -26.43 33.35
C PRO A 23 -54.13 -25.00 32.95
N GLY A 24 -53.35 -24.19 33.68
CA GLY A 24 -53.17 -22.76 33.44
C GLY A 24 -52.77 -22.44 31.99
N PHE A 25 -53.07 -21.25 31.54
CA PHE A 25 -52.81 -20.79 30.16
C PHE A 25 -51.36 -21.07 29.69
N SER A 26 -50.37 -20.88 30.54
CA SER A 26 -48.97 -21.18 30.26
C SER A 26 -48.73 -22.67 29.96
N VAL A 27 -49.34 -23.59 30.73
CA VAL A 27 -49.19 -25.04 30.51
C VAL A 27 -49.86 -25.49 29.21
N ARG A 28 -50.97 -24.87 28.81
CA ARG A 28 -51.62 -25.17 27.52
C ARG A 28 -50.82 -24.68 26.34
N VAL A 29 -50.23 -23.48 26.45
CA VAL A 29 -49.34 -22.91 25.40
C VAL A 29 -48.09 -23.77 25.23
N TRP A 30 -47.43 -24.15 26.32
CA TRP A 30 -46.26 -25.03 26.28
C TRP A 30 -46.61 -26.42 25.70
N GLY A 31 -47.71 -27.02 26.10
CA GLY A 31 -48.15 -28.30 25.53
C GLY A 31 -48.47 -28.23 24.02
N ALA A 32 -49.01 -27.12 23.54
CA ALA A 32 -49.22 -26.91 22.11
C ALA A 32 -47.89 -26.71 21.36
N VAL A 33 -46.95 -25.95 21.94
CA VAL A 33 -45.58 -25.70 21.35
C VAL A 33 -44.84 -27.04 21.21
N GLU A 34 -44.85 -27.88 22.23
CA GLU A 34 -44.23 -29.22 22.16
C GLU A 34 -44.89 -30.15 21.12
N LYS A 35 -46.21 -30.13 21.04
CA LYS A 35 -46.98 -30.99 20.14
C LYS A 35 -46.85 -30.67 18.67
N PHE A 36 -46.57 -29.41 18.31
CA PHE A 36 -46.48 -28.93 16.91
C PHE A 36 -45.05 -28.65 16.41
N TRP A 37 -44.00 -29.06 17.09
CA TRP A 37 -42.62 -28.81 16.70
C TRP A 37 -42.27 -27.31 16.53
N LEU A 38 -43.00 -26.42 17.17
CA LEU A 38 -42.87 -24.97 17.00
C LEU A 38 -41.50 -24.47 17.44
N PHE A 39 -40.94 -25.04 18.50
CA PHE A 39 -39.61 -24.64 19.01
C PHE A 39 -38.50 -25.03 18.05
N GLU A 40 -38.60 -26.18 17.40
CA GLU A 40 -37.64 -26.66 16.40
C GLU A 40 -37.71 -25.83 15.12
N PHE A 41 -38.92 -25.48 14.66
CA PHE A 41 -39.10 -24.55 13.54
C PHE A 41 -38.61 -23.15 13.88
N PHE A 42 -38.76 -22.66 15.11
CA PHE A 42 -38.19 -21.40 15.55
C PHE A 42 -36.65 -21.43 15.51
N GLY A 43 -36.03 -22.52 16.03
CA GLY A 43 -34.58 -22.71 15.94
C GLY A 43 -34.07 -22.69 14.48
N PHE A 44 -34.77 -23.40 13.59
CA PHE A 44 -34.48 -23.42 12.17
C PHE A 44 -34.62 -22.02 11.53
N ALA A 45 -35.71 -21.30 11.84
CA ALA A 45 -35.95 -19.95 11.35
C ALA A 45 -34.88 -18.96 11.85
N LEU A 46 -34.43 -19.11 13.11
CA LEU A 46 -33.33 -18.32 13.68
C LEU A 46 -32.02 -18.57 12.96
N ALA A 47 -31.71 -19.84 12.65
CA ALA A 47 -30.52 -20.19 11.86
C ALA A 47 -30.60 -19.62 10.44
N LEU A 48 -31.71 -19.80 9.75
CA LEU A 48 -31.95 -19.26 8.42
C LEU A 48 -31.83 -17.73 8.41
N GLY A 49 -32.48 -17.05 9.34
CA GLY A 49 -32.43 -15.59 9.48
C GLY A 49 -31.01 -15.08 9.72
N SER A 50 -30.23 -15.77 10.57
CA SER A 50 -28.83 -15.42 10.82
C SER A 50 -27.96 -15.61 9.58
N LEU A 51 -28.15 -16.67 8.81
CA LEU A 51 -27.42 -16.91 7.56
C LEU A 51 -27.74 -15.86 6.50
N LEU A 52 -29.03 -15.53 6.35
CA LEU A 52 -29.48 -14.47 5.44
C LEU A 52 -28.97 -13.10 5.88
N ALA A 53 -28.89 -12.83 7.17
CA ALA A 53 -28.32 -11.60 7.70
C ALA A 53 -26.81 -11.49 7.38
N VAL A 54 -26.03 -12.56 7.53
CA VAL A 54 -24.62 -12.62 7.11
C VAL A 54 -24.49 -12.36 5.62
N PHE A 55 -25.31 -13.01 4.80
CA PHE A 55 -25.31 -12.84 3.35
C PHE A 55 -25.59 -11.39 2.96
N ALA A 56 -26.66 -10.79 3.46
CA ALA A 56 -27.05 -9.42 3.16
C ALA A 56 -25.99 -8.41 3.64
N PHE A 57 -25.47 -8.62 4.85
CA PHE A 57 -24.43 -7.78 5.43
C PHE A 57 -23.16 -7.81 4.58
N LEU A 58 -22.66 -8.98 4.22
CA LEU A 58 -21.46 -9.13 3.40
C LEU A 58 -21.66 -8.62 1.98
N HIS A 59 -22.84 -8.78 1.40
CA HIS A 59 -23.15 -8.25 0.07
C HIS A 59 -23.06 -6.72 0.00
N VAL A 60 -23.48 -6.04 1.09
CA VAL A 60 -23.40 -4.57 1.18
C VAL A 60 -21.96 -4.07 1.29
N TYR A 61 -21.08 -4.82 1.97
CA TYR A 61 -19.71 -4.40 2.23
C TYR A 61 -18.65 -4.98 1.29
N ASP A 62 -19.03 -5.91 0.40
CA ASP A 62 -18.11 -6.48 -0.58
C ASP A 62 -17.53 -5.39 -1.51
N GLY A 63 -16.22 -5.37 -1.66
CA GLY A 63 -15.49 -4.36 -2.43
C GLY A 63 -15.29 -3.00 -1.74
N ARG A 64 -15.82 -2.76 -0.55
CA ARG A 64 -15.68 -1.50 0.19
C ARG A 64 -14.52 -1.54 1.18
N VAL A 65 -14.05 -0.37 1.59
CA VAL A 65 -13.09 -0.24 2.69
C VAL A 65 -13.70 -0.81 3.97
N SER A 66 -12.91 -1.59 4.72
CA SER A 66 -13.37 -2.18 5.99
C SER A 66 -13.78 -1.09 6.96
N PRO A 67 -15.08 -1.02 7.38
CA PRO A 67 -15.53 -0.03 8.32
C PRO A 67 -15.11 -0.38 9.75
N GLU A 68 -14.84 0.65 10.53
CA GLU A 68 -14.63 0.59 11.98
C GLU A 68 -15.71 1.41 12.68
N TRP A 69 -16.59 0.75 13.43
CA TRP A 69 -17.62 1.45 14.20
C TRP A 69 -17.12 1.72 15.61
N LYS A 70 -16.99 2.99 15.95
CA LYS A 70 -16.60 3.44 17.29
C LYS A 70 -17.84 3.67 18.13
N LEU A 71 -18.18 2.72 19.00
CA LEU A 71 -19.30 2.81 19.92
C LEU A 71 -18.82 3.38 21.26
N PRO A 72 -19.33 4.56 21.69
CA PRO A 72 -19.02 5.06 23.02
C PRO A 72 -19.80 4.27 24.07
N VAL A 73 -19.10 3.54 24.91
CA VAL A 73 -19.69 2.76 26.01
C VAL A 73 -19.29 3.39 27.35
N GLY A 74 -20.26 3.63 28.22
CA GLY A 74 -20.08 4.21 29.55
C GLY A 74 -20.54 5.67 29.65
N ALA A 75 -20.71 6.17 30.87
CA ALA A 75 -21.17 7.53 31.18
C ALA A 75 -20.07 8.33 31.88
N GLY A 76 -19.96 9.63 31.58
CA GLY A 76 -19.09 10.59 32.24
C GLY A 76 -17.60 10.28 32.05
N LYS A 77 -16.82 10.32 33.12
CA LYS A 77 -15.35 10.17 33.16
C LYS A 77 -14.86 8.77 32.74
N TYR A 78 -15.74 7.78 32.63
CA TYR A 78 -15.45 6.36 32.27
C TYR A 78 -15.89 6.01 30.86
N ARG A 79 -16.09 7.00 30.00
CA ARG A 79 -16.46 6.77 28.60
C ARG A 79 -15.28 6.14 27.83
N LYS A 80 -15.42 4.84 27.50
CA LYS A 80 -14.48 4.10 26.64
C LYS A 80 -15.09 3.94 25.25
N THR A 81 -14.28 4.09 24.23
CA THR A 81 -14.69 3.78 22.86
C THR A 81 -14.42 2.30 22.57
N PHE A 82 -15.49 1.56 22.30
CA PHE A 82 -15.42 0.19 21.83
C PHE A 82 -15.41 0.18 20.31
N VAL A 83 -14.38 -0.42 19.70
CA VAL A 83 -14.28 -0.55 18.24
C VAL A 83 -14.94 -1.86 17.82
N LEU A 84 -16.05 -1.76 17.12
CA LEU A 84 -16.74 -2.90 16.52
C LEU A 84 -16.25 -3.03 15.07
N ASN A 85 -15.76 -4.20 14.71
CA ASN A 85 -15.34 -4.53 13.35
C ASN A 85 -16.29 -5.54 12.72
N ILE A 86 -16.16 -5.76 11.41
CA ILE A 86 -16.98 -6.72 10.64
C ILE A 86 -16.94 -8.12 11.27
N ASN A 87 -15.75 -8.58 11.70
CA ASN A 87 -15.57 -9.92 12.25
C ASN A 87 -16.36 -10.12 13.54
N ALA A 88 -16.50 -9.09 14.39
CA ALA A 88 -17.28 -9.16 15.61
C ALA A 88 -18.78 -9.33 15.32
N ILE A 89 -19.32 -8.60 14.35
CA ILE A 89 -20.71 -8.72 13.92
C ILE A 89 -20.98 -10.12 13.37
N ILE A 90 -20.10 -10.60 12.49
CA ILE A 90 -20.22 -11.94 11.90
C ILE A 90 -20.13 -13.03 12.95
N SER A 91 -19.28 -12.87 13.97
CA SER A 91 -19.18 -13.81 15.10
C SER A 91 -20.51 -13.96 15.85
N ILE A 92 -21.24 -12.87 16.07
CA ILE A 92 -22.56 -12.87 16.70
C ILE A 92 -23.55 -13.69 15.85
N PHE A 93 -23.62 -13.39 14.56
CA PHE A 93 -24.50 -14.14 13.65
C PHE A 93 -24.12 -15.62 13.53
N THR A 94 -22.81 -15.92 13.52
CA THR A 94 -22.31 -17.30 13.46
C THR A 94 -22.73 -18.10 14.70
N THR A 95 -22.60 -17.50 15.88
CA THR A 95 -23.01 -18.13 17.14
C THR A 95 -24.52 -18.38 17.17
N THR A 96 -25.29 -17.37 16.74
CA THR A 96 -26.75 -17.47 16.65
C THR A 96 -27.17 -18.53 15.62
N PHE A 97 -26.51 -18.57 14.46
CA PHE A 97 -26.72 -19.60 13.44
C PHE A 97 -26.48 -21.01 13.98
N THR A 98 -25.32 -21.23 14.61
CA THR A 98 -24.94 -22.55 15.15
C THR A 98 -25.89 -22.99 16.24
N SER A 99 -26.28 -22.10 17.15
CA SER A 99 -27.24 -22.38 18.21
C SER A 99 -28.61 -22.73 17.63
N GLY A 100 -29.10 -21.94 16.68
CA GLY A 100 -30.38 -22.18 16.02
C GLY A 100 -30.39 -23.49 15.22
N LEU A 101 -29.29 -23.85 14.56
CA LEU A 101 -29.12 -25.08 13.78
C LEU A 101 -29.19 -26.33 14.69
N LEU A 102 -28.56 -26.27 15.86
CA LEU A 102 -28.48 -27.43 16.76
C LEU A 102 -29.78 -27.73 17.49
N ILE A 103 -30.71 -26.78 17.66
CA ILE A 103 -32.00 -26.99 18.31
C ILE A 103 -32.80 -28.08 17.60
N PRO A 104 -33.17 -27.97 16.30
CA PRO A 104 -33.95 -29.01 15.62
C PRO A 104 -33.17 -30.32 15.48
N VAL A 105 -31.82 -30.26 15.35
CA VAL A 105 -30.98 -31.46 15.24
C VAL A 105 -31.04 -32.29 16.54
N ALA A 106 -30.80 -31.64 17.69
CA ALA A 106 -30.84 -32.34 18.98
C ALA A 106 -32.22 -32.92 19.30
N ALA A 107 -33.28 -32.14 19.04
CA ALA A 107 -34.66 -32.61 19.25
C ALA A 107 -35.01 -33.78 18.32
N SER A 108 -34.60 -33.72 17.05
CA SER A 108 -34.82 -34.80 16.08
C SER A 108 -34.10 -36.09 16.50
N MET A 109 -32.84 -36.00 16.89
CA MET A 109 -32.06 -37.15 17.35
C MET A 109 -32.67 -37.78 18.60
N SER A 110 -33.08 -36.94 19.55
CA SER A 110 -33.74 -37.40 20.77
C SER A 110 -35.10 -38.08 20.48
N GLN A 111 -35.87 -37.60 19.50
CA GLN A 111 -37.12 -38.23 19.09
C GLN A 111 -36.89 -39.54 18.32
N LEU A 112 -35.88 -39.57 17.42
CA LEU A 112 -35.54 -40.79 16.66
C LEU A 112 -35.07 -41.95 17.54
N LYS A 113 -34.59 -41.68 18.76
CA LYS A 113 -34.32 -42.68 19.79
C LYS A 113 -35.57 -43.50 20.11
N TRP A 114 -36.72 -42.85 20.30
CA TRP A 114 -37.98 -43.53 20.63
C TRP A 114 -38.54 -44.32 19.45
N VAL A 115 -38.33 -43.84 18.23
CA VAL A 115 -38.66 -44.60 17.01
C VAL A 115 -37.76 -45.83 16.88
N TRP A 116 -36.47 -45.71 17.22
CA TRP A 116 -35.49 -46.80 17.16
C TRP A 116 -35.90 -47.98 18.05
N PHE A 117 -36.33 -47.69 19.27
CA PHE A 117 -36.72 -48.72 20.23
C PHE A 117 -38.14 -49.32 20.01
N GLN A 118 -38.83 -48.93 18.94
CA GLN A 118 -40.02 -49.69 18.53
C GLN A 118 -39.67 -51.10 18.02
N GLN A 119 -38.44 -51.30 17.63
CA GLN A 119 -37.88 -52.61 17.28
C GLN A 119 -36.92 -53.06 18.40
N GLY A 120 -36.63 -54.38 18.47
CA GLY A 120 -35.72 -54.92 19.47
C GLY A 120 -34.27 -54.55 19.18
N HIS A 121 -33.70 -53.67 20.03
CA HIS A 121 -32.32 -53.20 19.90
C HIS A 121 -31.58 -53.23 21.24
N PRO A 122 -30.22 -53.32 21.24
CA PRO A 122 -29.43 -53.27 22.44
C PRO A 122 -29.68 -51.99 23.25
N LEU A 123 -29.80 -52.11 24.57
CA LEU A 123 -30.06 -50.99 25.47
C LEU A 123 -28.92 -49.96 25.44
N SER A 124 -27.66 -50.36 25.15
CA SER A 124 -26.51 -49.47 24.99
C SER A 124 -26.73 -48.39 23.91
N HIS A 125 -27.57 -48.64 22.89
CA HIS A 125 -27.92 -47.67 21.88
C HIS A 125 -28.66 -46.47 22.48
N TYR A 126 -29.41 -46.65 23.59
CA TYR A 126 -30.08 -45.53 24.28
C TYR A 126 -29.06 -44.46 24.72
N GLN A 127 -27.95 -44.89 25.34
CA GLN A 127 -26.89 -44.01 25.77
C GLN A 127 -26.17 -43.35 24.58
N ALA A 128 -25.99 -44.11 23.48
CA ALA A 128 -25.38 -43.55 22.25
C ALA A 128 -26.21 -42.39 21.67
N PHE A 129 -27.54 -42.51 21.62
CA PHE A 129 -28.42 -41.43 21.17
C PHE A 129 -28.41 -40.22 22.11
N GLU A 130 -28.43 -40.45 23.45
CA GLU A 130 -28.37 -39.37 24.45
C GLU A 130 -27.05 -38.60 24.38
N SER A 131 -25.93 -39.30 24.26
CA SER A 131 -24.60 -38.66 24.14
C SER A 131 -24.43 -37.93 22.82
N ALA A 132 -25.01 -38.44 21.73
CA ALA A 132 -24.95 -37.80 20.41
C ALA A 132 -25.73 -36.47 20.34
N ALA A 133 -26.90 -36.42 21.03
CA ALA A 133 -27.68 -35.18 21.13
C ALA A 133 -26.96 -34.07 21.94
N ARG A 134 -25.98 -34.44 22.78
CA ARG A 134 -25.25 -33.51 23.66
C ARG A 134 -23.93 -33.00 23.06
N GLY A 135 -23.36 -33.65 22.04
CA GLY A 135 -22.10 -33.19 21.51
C GLY A 135 -21.42 -34.07 20.45
N PRO A 136 -20.32 -33.55 19.88
CA PRO A 136 -19.67 -34.16 18.70
C PRO A 136 -19.09 -35.55 18.98
N LEU A 137 -18.49 -35.78 20.16
CA LEU A 137 -17.93 -37.09 20.52
C LEU A 137 -19.01 -38.19 20.57
N GLY A 138 -20.16 -37.90 21.23
CA GLY A 138 -21.27 -38.80 21.23
C GLY A 138 -21.84 -39.05 19.84
N SER A 139 -21.85 -38.06 18.98
CA SER A 139 -22.27 -38.18 17.58
C SER A 139 -21.37 -39.13 16.79
N VAL A 140 -20.05 -39.09 16.98
CA VAL A 140 -19.11 -40.05 16.35
C VAL A 140 -19.41 -41.48 16.83
N ILE A 141 -19.66 -41.68 18.14
CA ILE A 141 -20.04 -42.99 18.70
C ILE A 141 -21.35 -43.50 18.08
N LEU A 142 -22.35 -42.63 17.94
CA LEU A 142 -23.60 -43.00 17.29
C LEU A 142 -23.43 -43.41 15.82
N LEU A 143 -22.61 -42.70 15.07
CA LEU A 143 -22.29 -43.06 13.68
C LEU A 143 -21.69 -44.46 13.56
N TRP A 144 -20.80 -44.83 14.47
CA TRP A 144 -20.21 -46.16 14.52
C TRP A 144 -21.26 -47.22 14.91
N THR A 145 -22.08 -46.93 15.93
CA THR A 145 -23.10 -47.82 16.44
C THR A 145 -24.17 -48.15 15.38
N LEU A 146 -24.62 -47.14 14.61
CA LEU A 146 -25.68 -47.28 13.60
C LEU A 146 -25.12 -47.56 12.19
N LYS A 147 -23.81 -47.71 12.03
CA LYS A 147 -23.12 -47.98 10.75
C LYS A 147 -23.52 -47.02 9.59
N GLY A 148 -23.87 -45.78 9.89
CA GLY A 148 -24.15 -44.71 8.91
C GLY A 148 -25.45 -44.83 8.10
N ARG A 149 -26.32 -45.85 8.34
CA ARG A 149 -27.44 -46.19 7.44
C ARG A 149 -28.81 -45.69 7.88
N ARG A 150 -28.89 -44.86 8.92
CA ARG A 150 -30.16 -44.41 9.50
C ARG A 150 -30.29 -42.89 9.50
N LEU A 151 -31.52 -42.40 9.55
CA LEU A 151 -31.80 -40.95 9.57
C LEU A 151 -31.08 -40.22 10.73
N ALA A 152 -30.97 -40.86 11.90
CA ALA A 152 -30.23 -40.29 13.04
C ALA A 152 -28.75 -40.04 12.74
N CYS A 153 -28.13 -40.75 11.78
CA CYS A 153 -26.76 -40.52 11.40
C CYS A 153 -26.57 -39.16 10.68
N VAL A 154 -27.60 -38.66 9.99
CA VAL A 154 -27.58 -37.31 9.40
C VAL A 154 -27.46 -36.28 10.51
N GLY A 155 -28.21 -36.41 11.60
CA GLY A 155 -28.08 -35.54 12.78
C GLY A 155 -26.67 -35.57 13.38
N ALA A 156 -26.13 -36.79 13.55
CA ALA A 156 -24.77 -36.93 14.06
C ALA A 156 -23.71 -36.31 13.16
N ILE A 157 -23.85 -36.43 11.83
CA ILE A 157 -22.97 -35.76 10.85
C ILE A 157 -23.06 -34.23 11.00
N ILE A 158 -24.28 -33.67 11.12
CA ILE A 158 -24.49 -32.24 11.31
C ILE A 158 -23.82 -31.75 12.59
N VAL A 159 -23.94 -32.46 13.71
CA VAL A 159 -23.32 -32.07 14.99
C VAL A 159 -21.80 -32.05 14.89
N VAL A 160 -21.18 -33.06 14.25
CA VAL A 160 -19.72 -33.09 14.03
C VAL A 160 -19.29 -32.01 13.06
N ALA A 161 -19.99 -31.84 11.95
CA ALA A 161 -19.67 -30.82 10.93
C ALA A 161 -19.89 -29.40 11.44
N ALA A 162 -20.77 -29.18 12.42
CA ALA A 162 -21.00 -27.87 13.04
C ALA A 162 -19.75 -27.28 13.68
N LEU A 163 -18.75 -28.09 14.07
CA LEU A 163 -17.44 -27.62 14.51
C LEU A 163 -16.71 -26.82 13.43
N GLY A 164 -16.94 -27.12 12.15
CA GLY A 164 -16.35 -26.44 11.01
C GLY A 164 -17.03 -25.12 10.62
N ILE A 165 -18.19 -24.78 11.19
CA ILE A 165 -18.95 -23.59 10.80
C ILE A 165 -18.13 -22.32 11.04
N GLY A 166 -17.50 -22.19 12.22
CA GLY A 166 -16.67 -21.04 12.57
C GLY A 166 -15.53 -20.83 11.58
N PHE A 167 -14.82 -21.90 11.22
CA PHE A 167 -13.76 -21.88 10.23
C PHE A 167 -14.27 -21.46 8.83
N SER A 168 -15.39 -22.04 8.41
CA SER A 168 -15.98 -21.73 7.10
C SER A 168 -16.37 -20.25 6.99
N ILE A 169 -17.01 -19.70 8.01
CA ILE A 169 -17.45 -18.30 8.01
C ILE A 169 -16.27 -17.33 8.14
N GLN A 170 -15.23 -17.66 8.91
CA GLN A 170 -14.01 -16.86 8.97
C GLN A 170 -13.25 -16.86 7.63
N SER A 171 -13.32 -17.95 6.89
CA SER A 171 -12.71 -18.06 5.55
C SER A 171 -13.48 -17.34 4.45
N LEU A 172 -14.71 -16.87 4.74
CA LEU A 172 -15.54 -16.10 3.82
C LEU A 172 -14.89 -14.76 3.45
N ILE A 173 -14.13 -14.14 4.37
CA ILE A 173 -13.65 -12.76 4.20
C ILE A 173 -12.14 -12.76 4.13
N ILE A 174 -11.63 -12.03 3.14
CA ILE A 174 -10.23 -11.62 3.06
C ILE A 174 -10.18 -10.10 2.95
N TYR A 175 -9.05 -9.53 3.39
CA TYR A 175 -8.83 -8.09 3.42
C TYR A 175 -7.65 -7.70 2.52
N PRO A 176 -7.79 -7.74 1.17
CA PRO A 176 -6.75 -7.26 0.28
C PRO A 176 -6.54 -5.76 0.48
N LEU A 177 -5.27 -5.35 0.53
CA LEU A 177 -4.90 -3.95 0.54
C LEU A 177 -5.10 -3.36 -0.86
N ARG A 178 -5.78 -2.23 -0.95
CA ARG A 178 -5.95 -1.47 -2.20
C ARG A 178 -5.62 0.00 -1.96
N PRO A 179 -4.93 0.65 -2.91
CA PRO A 179 -4.64 2.07 -2.80
C PRO A 179 -5.95 2.88 -2.91
N VAL A 180 -6.18 3.72 -1.94
CA VAL A 180 -7.32 4.65 -1.89
C VAL A 180 -6.77 6.06 -1.86
N ALA A 181 -7.29 6.93 -2.72
CA ALA A 181 -6.98 8.33 -2.70
C ALA A 181 -7.39 8.95 -1.35
N THR A 182 -6.46 9.70 -0.77
CA THR A 182 -6.64 10.39 0.51
C THR A 182 -6.41 11.89 0.35
N ASP A 183 -5.69 12.52 1.28
CA ASP A 183 -5.40 13.93 1.24
C ASP A 183 -4.62 14.33 -0.01
N PRO A 184 -4.76 15.57 -0.51
CA PRO A 184 -4.03 16.03 -1.66
C PRO A 184 -2.52 16.07 -1.37
N ALA A 185 -1.74 15.63 -2.35
CA ALA A 185 -0.29 15.84 -2.37
C ALA A 185 0.03 17.18 -3.00
N SER A 186 1.18 17.74 -2.69
CA SER A 186 1.66 18.97 -3.33
C SER A 186 3.17 18.92 -3.60
N ILE A 187 3.59 19.54 -4.71
CA ILE A 187 4.99 19.71 -5.06
C ILE A 187 5.21 21.15 -5.57
N GLY A 188 6.38 21.74 -5.26
CA GLY A 188 6.69 23.09 -5.66
C GLY A 188 6.71 23.28 -7.17
N ARG A 189 6.11 24.34 -7.64
CA ARG A 189 6.20 24.86 -9.01
C ARG A 189 6.22 26.38 -8.98
N THR A 190 6.68 27.01 -10.03
CA THR A 190 6.64 28.46 -10.15
C THR A 190 6.37 28.90 -11.60
N ASN A 191 5.72 30.02 -11.76
CA ASN A 191 5.54 30.72 -13.03
C ASN A 191 6.15 32.11 -13.03
N VAL A 192 6.80 32.51 -11.93
CA VAL A 192 7.46 33.82 -11.80
C VAL A 192 8.80 33.66 -11.12
N TYR A 193 9.79 34.43 -11.55
CA TYR A 193 11.09 34.53 -10.90
C TYR A 193 11.56 35.98 -10.87
N TYR A 194 11.90 36.51 -9.70
CA TYR A 194 12.29 37.91 -9.47
C TYR A 194 13.80 38.16 -9.48
N GLY A 195 14.60 37.13 -9.31
CA GLY A 195 16.07 37.19 -9.39
C GLY A 195 16.81 37.64 -8.14
N THR A 196 16.25 38.51 -7.31
CA THR A 196 16.88 38.97 -6.06
C THR A 196 15.86 39.09 -4.92
N ASP A 197 16.36 38.98 -3.69
CA ASP A 197 15.57 39.11 -2.48
C ASP A 197 15.35 40.60 -2.09
N ASP A 198 16.30 41.48 -2.45
CA ASP A 198 16.35 42.88 -1.99
C ASP A 198 16.10 43.91 -3.08
N GLY A 199 15.72 43.48 -4.27
CA GLY A 199 15.51 44.39 -5.39
C GLY A 199 16.80 45.08 -5.94
N LEU A 200 17.96 44.60 -5.50
CA LEU A 200 19.24 45.11 -6.01
C LEU A 200 19.52 44.52 -7.40
N PRO A 201 19.61 45.34 -8.45
CA PRO A 201 19.98 44.87 -9.75
C PRO A 201 21.43 44.34 -9.71
N TYR A 202 21.69 43.24 -10.44
CA TYR A 202 23.03 42.68 -10.66
C TYR A 202 23.58 41.75 -9.57
N GLN A 203 22.81 41.35 -8.56
CA GLN A 203 23.23 40.33 -7.62
C GLN A 203 22.35 39.08 -7.72
N MET A 204 22.98 37.93 -7.70
CA MET A 204 22.29 36.65 -7.63
C MET A 204 21.79 36.43 -6.18
N SER A 205 20.56 35.92 -6.00
CA SER A 205 20.08 35.56 -4.65
C SER A 205 20.98 34.48 -4.05
N ALA A 206 21.11 34.46 -2.72
CA ALA A 206 21.90 33.48 -2.00
C ALA A 206 21.43 32.03 -2.29
N ASP A 207 20.12 31.80 -2.38
CA ASP A 207 19.55 30.49 -2.71
C ASP A 207 19.95 30.02 -4.11
N MET A 208 19.94 30.94 -5.06
CA MET A 208 20.31 30.63 -6.46
C MET A 208 21.82 30.42 -6.61
N LEU A 209 22.64 31.20 -5.90
CA LEU A 209 24.10 30.99 -5.86
C LEU A 209 24.40 29.60 -5.26
N GLY A 210 23.77 29.28 -4.13
CA GLY A 210 23.91 27.97 -3.52
C GLY A 210 23.44 26.81 -4.41
N ALA A 211 22.37 27.02 -5.18
CA ALA A 211 21.88 26.04 -6.15
C ALA A 211 22.88 25.86 -7.32
N THR A 212 23.44 26.94 -7.83
CA THR A 212 24.43 26.88 -8.91
C THR A 212 25.68 26.13 -8.47
N LEU A 213 26.26 26.48 -7.32
CA LEU A 213 27.41 25.79 -6.73
C LEU A 213 27.12 24.30 -6.46
N ARG A 214 25.93 23.98 -6.00
CA ARG A 214 25.50 22.57 -5.83
C ARG A 214 25.47 21.84 -7.17
N GLY A 215 24.91 22.43 -8.20
CA GLY A 215 24.90 21.85 -9.54
C GLY A 215 26.31 21.60 -10.09
N ILE A 216 27.28 22.43 -9.72
CA ILE A 216 28.68 22.26 -10.11
C ILE A 216 29.35 21.12 -9.33
N PHE A 217 29.21 21.09 -7.99
CA PHE A 217 30.03 20.22 -7.13
C PHE A 217 29.30 18.94 -6.63
N GLN A 218 27.98 18.89 -6.74
CA GLN A 218 27.17 17.77 -6.25
C GLN A 218 26.23 17.22 -7.32
N SER A 219 26.76 17.01 -8.53
CA SER A 219 25.96 16.57 -9.68
C SER A 219 25.26 15.23 -9.50
N SER A 220 25.73 14.39 -8.59
CA SER A 220 25.16 13.06 -8.28
C SER A 220 24.13 13.05 -7.13
N ASP A 221 23.89 14.19 -6.48
CA ASP A 221 22.98 14.23 -5.32
C ASP A 221 21.52 14.30 -5.76
N PRO A 222 20.63 13.54 -5.10
CA PRO A 222 19.21 13.55 -5.43
C PRO A 222 18.59 14.93 -5.20
N SER A 223 17.61 15.27 -6.01
CA SER A 223 16.86 16.52 -5.95
C SER A 223 16.39 16.85 -4.54
N GLN A 224 16.68 18.06 -4.07
CA GLN A 224 16.20 18.59 -2.79
C GLN A 224 14.84 19.30 -2.92
N MET A 225 14.05 18.92 -3.91
CA MET A 225 12.72 19.48 -4.13
C MET A 225 11.83 19.33 -2.89
N LYS A 226 11.19 20.43 -2.48
CA LYS A 226 10.19 20.41 -1.41
C LYS A 226 8.87 19.86 -1.95
N TYR A 227 8.38 18.80 -1.32
CA TYR A 227 7.08 18.23 -1.64
C TYR A 227 6.37 17.78 -0.37
N ASN A 228 5.05 17.73 -0.42
CA ASN A 228 4.20 17.17 0.64
C ASN A 228 3.47 15.94 0.10
N CYS A 229 3.81 14.78 0.65
CA CYS A 229 3.19 13.51 0.31
C CYS A 229 2.86 12.75 1.61
N PRO A 230 1.67 12.96 2.19
CA PRO A 230 1.33 12.47 3.53
C PRO A 230 1.39 10.96 3.70
N SER A 231 1.11 10.20 2.63
CA SER A 231 1.14 8.73 2.65
C SER A 231 2.49 8.13 2.27
N GLY A 232 3.41 8.92 1.71
CA GLY A 232 4.64 8.44 1.07
C GLY A 232 4.43 7.81 -0.32
N ASN A 233 3.18 7.75 -0.83
CA ASN A 233 2.86 7.25 -2.17
C ASN A 233 1.93 8.25 -2.87
N CYS A 234 2.50 9.06 -3.76
CA CYS A 234 1.77 10.14 -4.42
C CYS A 234 2.06 10.17 -5.92
N THR A 235 1.09 10.64 -6.69
CA THR A 235 1.25 10.79 -8.15
C THR A 235 0.64 12.11 -8.64
N TRP A 236 1.22 12.60 -9.74
CA TRP A 236 0.70 13.74 -10.51
C TRP A 236 0.39 13.26 -11.93
N PRO A 237 -0.75 12.58 -12.15
CA PRO A 237 -1.02 11.84 -13.38
C PRO A 237 -1.06 12.70 -14.64
N GLU A 238 -1.51 13.95 -14.54
CA GLU A 238 -1.54 14.88 -15.68
C GLU A 238 -0.20 15.57 -15.91
N GLY A 239 0.76 15.34 -15.01
CA GLY A 239 1.98 16.13 -14.94
C GLY A 239 1.70 17.58 -14.54
N PHE A 240 2.73 18.39 -14.52
CA PHE A 240 2.60 19.83 -14.31
C PHE A 240 3.71 20.59 -15.05
N THR A 241 3.45 21.86 -15.30
CA THR A 241 4.38 22.78 -15.94
C THR A 241 4.94 23.77 -14.92
N THR A 242 6.21 24.13 -15.08
CA THR A 242 6.89 25.10 -14.20
C THR A 242 7.91 25.89 -15.00
N LEU A 243 8.18 27.11 -14.56
CA LEU A 243 9.35 27.84 -14.99
C LEU A 243 10.61 27.16 -14.45
N GLY A 244 11.69 27.18 -15.22
CA GLY A 244 12.95 26.60 -14.83
C GLY A 244 14.09 27.10 -15.70
N VAL A 245 15.25 26.46 -15.53
CA VAL A 245 16.45 26.71 -16.32
C VAL A 245 16.76 25.48 -17.16
N CYS A 246 17.05 25.70 -18.44
CA CYS A 246 17.43 24.66 -19.38
C CYS A 246 18.89 24.88 -19.86
N SER A 247 19.55 23.76 -20.12
CA SER A 247 20.89 23.75 -20.69
C SER A 247 20.90 23.21 -22.11
N GLN A 248 21.74 23.76 -22.96
CA GLN A 248 22.02 23.22 -24.29
C GLN A 248 23.54 23.31 -24.54
N CYS A 249 24.12 22.25 -25.07
CA CYS A 249 25.53 22.19 -25.45
C CYS A 249 25.64 21.76 -26.90
N PHE A 250 26.57 22.40 -27.60
CA PHE A 250 26.85 22.16 -29.01
C PHE A 250 28.34 21.93 -29.22
N ASN A 251 28.68 20.98 -30.08
CA ASN A 251 30.04 20.83 -30.58
C ASN A 251 30.27 21.90 -31.67
N VAL A 252 31.20 22.79 -31.42
CA VAL A 252 31.55 23.91 -32.33
C VAL A 252 32.95 23.77 -32.90
N THR A 253 33.52 22.57 -32.90
CA THR A 253 34.86 22.27 -33.39
C THR A 253 35.02 22.68 -34.85
N ASP A 254 33.98 22.51 -35.67
CA ASP A 254 33.99 22.91 -37.09
C ASP A 254 34.07 24.43 -37.32
N SER A 255 33.80 25.22 -36.28
CA SER A 255 33.86 26.69 -36.31
C SER A 255 35.22 27.22 -35.87
N LEU A 256 36.20 26.35 -35.58
CA LEU A 256 37.53 26.73 -35.20
C LEU A 256 38.35 27.17 -36.43
N GLU A 257 38.88 28.37 -36.35
CA GLU A 257 39.92 28.85 -37.29
C GLU A 257 41.28 28.39 -36.77
N LYS A 258 42.01 27.60 -37.58
CA LYS A 258 43.34 27.11 -37.26
C LYS A 258 44.40 27.96 -38.03
N SER A 259 45.33 28.53 -37.30
CA SER A 259 46.47 29.22 -37.86
C SER A 259 47.76 28.69 -37.23
N CYS A 260 48.66 28.14 -38.05
CA CYS A 260 49.89 27.54 -37.57
C CYS A 260 51.10 28.23 -38.19
N GLY A 261 52.21 28.22 -37.46
CA GLY A 261 53.49 28.76 -37.87
C GLY A 261 54.67 28.09 -37.16
N THR A 262 55.85 28.56 -37.38
CA THR A 262 57.08 28.17 -36.68
C THR A 262 57.63 29.35 -35.90
N ALA A 263 58.11 29.09 -34.69
CA ALA A 263 58.83 30.09 -33.88
C ALA A 263 60.16 29.50 -33.39
N ASP A 264 61.17 30.33 -33.32
CA ASP A 264 62.47 29.94 -32.78
C ASP A 264 62.42 30.13 -31.23
N VAL A 265 62.61 29.06 -30.48
CA VAL A 265 62.64 29.09 -29.02
C VAL A 265 64.05 28.73 -28.56
N GLU A 266 64.61 29.55 -27.65
CA GLU A 266 65.89 29.25 -27.03
C GLU A 266 65.75 28.20 -25.93
N TYR A 267 66.58 27.15 -25.93
CA TYR A 267 66.64 26.12 -24.90
C TYR A 267 68.06 25.87 -24.42
N VAL A 268 68.23 25.44 -23.18
CA VAL A 268 69.51 24.98 -22.61
C VAL A 268 69.79 23.56 -23.09
N SER A 269 70.88 23.39 -23.84
CA SER A 269 71.30 22.04 -24.27
C SER A 269 71.77 21.21 -23.07
N PRO A 270 71.40 19.96 -22.95
CA PRO A 270 71.85 19.09 -21.85
C PRO A 270 73.31 18.65 -21.93
N SER A 271 74.05 19.09 -22.87
CA SER A 271 75.50 18.83 -23.02
C SER A 271 76.29 19.69 -22.03
N GLY A 272 76.45 19.19 -20.87
CA GLY A 272 77.32 19.30 -19.67
C GLY A 272 78.17 20.51 -19.38
N ASP A 273 78.30 21.62 -20.17
CA ASP A 273 79.15 22.72 -19.85
C ASP A 273 78.48 24.12 -19.72
N GLY A 274 77.18 24.15 -19.63
CA GLY A 274 76.38 25.21 -18.99
C GLY A 274 76.29 26.54 -19.70
N SER A 275 76.74 26.73 -20.97
CA SER A 275 76.82 28.05 -21.59
C SER A 275 76.39 28.15 -23.06
N SER A 276 75.80 27.16 -23.67
CA SER A 276 75.30 27.32 -25.05
C SER A 276 73.79 27.35 -25.12
N ASN A 277 73.24 28.54 -25.33
CA ASN A 277 71.85 28.68 -25.77
C ASN A 277 71.73 28.12 -27.19
N SER A 278 70.97 27.05 -27.32
CA SER A 278 70.61 26.52 -28.64
C SER A 278 69.20 27.00 -28.98
N THR A 279 68.98 27.36 -30.24
CA THR A 279 67.65 27.69 -30.75
C THR A 279 67.03 26.46 -31.43
N ALA A 280 65.80 26.12 -31.10
CA ALA A 280 65.04 25.13 -31.81
C ALA A 280 63.86 25.83 -32.50
N SER A 281 63.60 25.47 -33.73
CA SER A 281 62.42 25.93 -34.43
C SER A 281 61.27 24.98 -34.06
N VAL A 282 60.26 25.47 -33.33
CA VAL A 282 59.12 24.71 -32.86
C VAL A 282 57.85 25.13 -33.61
N SER A 283 57.02 24.20 -33.94
CA SER A 283 55.71 24.47 -34.51
C SER A 283 54.74 24.98 -33.44
N TYR A 284 54.00 26.00 -33.74
CA TYR A 284 52.90 26.48 -32.93
C TYR A 284 51.61 26.54 -33.73
N CYS A 285 50.47 26.34 -33.10
CA CYS A 285 49.17 26.55 -33.72
C CYS A 285 48.24 27.35 -32.78
N ASN A 286 47.49 28.25 -33.39
CA ASN A 286 46.43 29.00 -32.73
C ASN A 286 45.06 28.49 -33.24
N TYR A 287 44.17 28.19 -32.35
CA TYR A 287 42.78 27.87 -32.61
C TYR A 287 41.91 29.00 -32.08
N THR A 288 41.05 29.55 -32.92
CA THR A 288 40.22 30.71 -32.57
C THR A 288 38.77 30.42 -32.88
N LEU A 289 37.88 30.68 -31.93
CA LEU A 289 36.43 30.69 -32.14
C LEU A 289 35.93 32.07 -32.58
N PRO A 290 34.75 32.16 -33.24
CA PRO A 290 34.17 33.44 -33.67
C PRO A 290 33.94 34.44 -32.53
N ASN A 291 33.74 33.97 -31.29
CA ASN A 291 33.59 34.80 -30.09
C ASN A 291 34.90 35.39 -29.57
N GLY A 292 36.03 35.12 -30.24
CA GLY A 292 37.34 35.62 -29.88
C GLY A 292 38.14 34.76 -28.91
N LEU A 293 37.55 33.61 -28.44
CA LEU A 293 38.29 32.66 -27.60
C LEU A 293 39.41 32.00 -28.40
N LYS A 294 40.61 31.98 -27.82
CA LYS A 294 41.83 31.45 -28.48
C LYS A 294 42.50 30.42 -27.61
N LEU A 295 42.82 29.27 -28.17
CA LEU A 295 43.79 28.34 -27.64
C LEU A 295 45.02 28.41 -28.55
N GLY A 296 46.15 28.80 -28.00
CA GLY A 296 47.36 28.86 -28.75
C GLY A 296 48.56 28.49 -27.92
N GLY A 297 49.61 27.97 -28.60
CA GLY A 297 50.81 27.56 -27.95
C GLY A 297 51.69 26.72 -28.86
N ILE A 298 52.85 26.36 -28.37
CA ILE A 298 53.73 25.38 -29.02
C ILE A 298 52.94 24.06 -29.09
N GLU A 299 52.97 23.34 -30.20
CA GLU A 299 52.19 22.12 -30.40
C GLU A 299 52.41 21.06 -29.32
N SER A 300 53.60 21.09 -28.71
CA SER A 300 53.95 20.21 -27.59
C SER A 300 53.27 20.57 -26.26
N ASP A 301 52.73 21.76 -26.12
CA ASP A 301 52.22 22.31 -24.88
C ASP A 301 50.67 22.40 -24.87
N MET A 302 50.08 21.88 -25.91
CA MET A 302 48.63 21.93 -26.13
C MET A 302 47.81 20.88 -25.37
N GLY A 303 48.16 20.58 -24.17
CA GLY A 303 47.28 19.76 -23.29
C GLY A 303 46.36 20.61 -22.43
N THR A 304 45.77 21.64 -22.97
CA THR A 304 45.19 22.73 -22.19
C THR A 304 43.69 22.85 -22.42
N GLY A 305 42.92 23.04 -21.36
CA GLY A 305 41.54 23.50 -21.46
C GLY A 305 41.45 25.01 -21.28
N ILE A 306 40.83 25.71 -22.20
CA ILE A 306 40.47 27.12 -22.05
C ILE A 306 38.97 27.23 -21.93
N LEU A 307 38.54 27.90 -20.90
CA LEU A 307 37.14 28.22 -20.65
C LEU A 307 36.97 29.74 -20.71
N ASN A 308 35.95 30.18 -21.38
CA ASN A 308 35.56 31.58 -21.37
C ASN A 308 34.03 31.67 -21.25
N SER A 309 33.55 32.26 -20.16
CA SER A 309 32.16 32.63 -20.01
C SER A 309 31.99 34.00 -20.64
N GLY A 310 31.57 34.06 -21.84
CA GLY A 310 31.61 35.36 -22.15
C GLY A 310 30.86 36.07 -23.20
N ASN A 311 31.43 36.33 -24.27
CA ASN A 311 30.83 37.25 -25.22
C ASN A 311 29.84 36.51 -26.13
N TRP A 312 28.58 36.40 -25.66
CA TRP A 312 27.53 35.77 -26.44
C TRP A 312 27.14 36.50 -27.73
N ASN A 313 27.48 37.80 -27.88
CA ASN A 313 27.20 38.54 -29.12
C ASN A 313 27.86 37.88 -30.34
N ASN A 314 28.96 37.15 -30.12
CA ASN A 314 29.68 36.41 -31.14
C ASN A 314 29.63 34.90 -30.94
N SER A 315 28.75 34.41 -30.07
CA SER A 315 28.51 33.00 -29.89
C SER A 315 27.96 32.35 -31.16
N VAL A 316 28.38 31.14 -31.45
CA VAL A 316 27.95 30.39 -32.65
C VAL A 316 26.47 30.04 -32.60
N HIS A 317 26.00 29.57 -31.44
CA HIS A 317 24.63 29.07 -31.27
C HIS A 317 23.73 29.95 -30.40
N PHE A 318 24.29 30.79 -29.54
CA PHE A 318 23.54 31.58 -28.55
C PHE A 318 23.50 33.08 -28.86
N SER A 319 24.07 33.53 -29.98
CA SER A 319 23.97 34.93 -30.41
C SER A 319 22.50 35.34 -30.57
N ASN A 320 22.13 36.50 -30.01
CA ASN A 320 20.80 37.11 -30.07
C ASN A 320 19.67 36.33 -29.35
N LYS A 321 19.98 35.42 -28.43
CA LYS A 321 18.95 34.76 -27.58
C LYS A 321 18.79 35.54 -26.27
N ASN A 322 17.71 36.29 -26.16
CA ASN A 322 17.47 37.19 -25.03
C ASN A 322 17.18 36.47 -23.70
N ASN A 323 16.70 35.21 -23.76
CA ASN A 323 16.43 34.36 -22.60
C ASN A 323 17.68 33.65 -22.05
N THR A 324 18.83 33.82 -22.67
CA THR A 324 20.10 33.21 -22.26
C THR A 324 20.69 33.92 -21.04
N ILE A 325 20.95 33.17 -19.98
CA ILE A 325 21.49 33.65 -18.71
C ILE A 325 23.02 33.60 -18.68
N GLY A 326 23.60 32.60 -19.31
CA GLY A 326 25.06 32.48 -19.42
C GLY A 326 25.45 31.55 -20.56
N VAL A 327 26.59 31.84 -21.16
CA VAL A 327 27.23 31.02 -22.21
C VAL A 327 28.65 30.71 -21.79
N LEU A 328 29.05 29.48 -21.92
CA LEU A 328 30.40 29.01 -21.74
C LEU A 328 30.90 28.46 -23.07
N SER A 329 32.03 28.98 -23.54
CA SER A 329 32.77 28.43 -24.66
C SER A 329 34.07 27.81 -24.17
N SER A 330 34.42 26.66 -24.70
CA SER A 330 35.64 25.93 -24.35
C SER A 330 36.36 25.47 -25.60
N ILE A 331 37.67 25.62 -25.61
CA ILE A 331 38.56 24.96 -26.56
C ILE A 331 39.49 24.08 -25.73
N GLN A 332 39.49 22.79 -25.99
CA GLN A 332 40.32 21.82 -25.29
C GLN A 332 41.17 21.03 -26.28
N SER A 333 42.39 20.72 -25.89
CA SER A 333 43.26 19.81 -26.62
C SER A 333 43.65 18.64 -25.73
N LYS A 334 43.82 17.48 -26.34
CA LYS A 334 44.26 16.25 -25.67
C LYS A 334 45.19 15.47 -26.57
N TRP A 335 46.30 14.99 -26.01
CA TRP A 335 47.14 14.07 -26.74
C TRP A 335 46.42 12.75 -27.04
N THR A 336 46.58 12.28 -28.27
CA THR A 336 45.99 11.00 -28.72
C THR A 336 46.92 9.81 -28.49
N SER A 337 48.22 10.07 -28.24
CA SER A 337 49.22 9.08 -27.85
C SER A 337 50.22 9.68 -26.85
N ASN A 338 50.90 8.82 -26.09
CA ASN A 338 51.94 9.27 -25.18
C ASN A 338 53.10 9.94 -25.99
N PRO A 339 53.61 11.10 -25.51
CA PRO A 339 54.75 11.74 -26.14
C PRO A 339 55.96 10.81 -26.12
N SER A 340 56.63 10.72 -27.24
CA SER A 340 57.80 9.85 -27.41
C SER A 340 59.11 10.51 -27.00
N GLU A 341 59.17 11.85 -27.01
CA GLU A 341 60.36 12.60 -26.68
C GLU A 341 60.03 13.84 -25.87
N TRP A 342 60.80 14.08 -24.81
CA TRP A 342 60.70 15.27 -23.94
C TRP A 342 61.97 16.05 -23.99
N GLN A 343 61.92 17.36 -24.24
CA GLN A 343 63.03 18.27 -24.22
C GLN A 343 62.80 19.45 -23.27
N GLN A 344 63.83 19.87 -22.54
CA GLN A 344 63.75 20.97 -21.61
C GLN A 344 64.23 22.25 -22.32
N LEU A 345 63.43 23.31 -22.26
CA LEU A 345 63.74 24.63 -22.78
C LEU A 345 64.29 25.54 -21.66
N ASN A 346 64.94 26.66 -22.05
CA ASN A 346 65.49 27.65 -21.12
C ASN A 346 64.47 28.25 -20.14
N SER A 347 63.19 28.22 -20.49
CA SER A 347 62.10 28.70 -19.66
C SER A 347 61.63 27.67 -18.60
N GLY A 348 62.33 26.53 -18.52
CA GLY A 348 61.88 25.43 -17.66
C GLY A 348 60.72 24.61 -18.23
N MET A 349 60.23 24.94 -19.40
CA MET A 349 59.16 24.16 -20.05
C MET A 349 59.70 22.87 -20.67
N ILE A 350 58.95 21.79 -20.51
CA ILE A 350 59.21 20.50 -21.15
C ILE A 350 58.31 20.42 -22.36
N TYR A 351 58.83 20.14 -23.55
CA TYR A 351 57.94 19.87 -24.68
C TYR A 351 58.05 18.43 -25.16
N ALA A 352 56.97 17.94 -25.69
CA ALA A 352 56.87 16.61 -26.22
C ALA A 352 56.12 16.67 -27.57
N THR A 353 56.59 15.90 -28.53
CA THR A 353 55.90 15.76 -29.81
C THR A 353 54.96 14.58 -29.75
N ALA A 354 53.69 14.84 -29.73
CA ALA A 354 52.63 13.82 -29.83
C ALA A 354 51.46 14.38 -30.65
N PRO A 355 50.80 13.56 -31.43
CA PRO A 355 49.58 13.99 -32.08
C PRO A 355 48.51 14.29 -31.03
N TYR A 356 47.77 15.36 -31.27
CA TYR A 356 46.72 15.82 -30.38
C TYR A 356 45.40 16.05 -31.14
N GLU A 357 44.29 15.96 -30.41
CA GLU A 357 42.96 16.29 -30.89
C GLU A 357 42.50 17.58 -30.21
N VAL A 358 41.87 18.48 -30.97
CA VAL A 358 41.28 19.71 -30.44
C VAL A 358 39.77 19.63 -30.59
N LYS A 359 39.05 19.92 -29.53
CA LYS A 359 37.59 20.02 -29.50
C LYS A 359 37.16 21.36 -28.95
N ALA A 360 36.13 21.92 -29.57
CA ALA A 360 35.47 23.11 -29.06
C ALA A 360 34.00 22.82 -28.76
N THR A 361 33.56 23.27 -27.60
CA THR A 361 32.20 23.10 -27.14
C THR A 361 31.64 24.42 -26.65
N GLU A 362 30.40 24.70 -26.97
CA GLU A 362 29.67 25.85 -26.49
C GLU A 362 28.41 25.41 -25.78
N CYS A 363 28.26 25.80 -24.51
CA CYS A 363 27.10 25.47 -23.67
C CYS A 363 26.42 26.75 -23.22
N GLY A 364 25.09 26.74 -23.19
CA GLY A 364 24.28 27.86 -22.72
C GLY A 364 23.24 27.42 -21.70
N LEU A 365 22.99 28.30 -20.73
CA LEU A 365 21.86 28.22 -19.82
C LEU A 365 20.81 29.25 -20.23
N SER A 366 19.57 28.86 -20.28
CA SER A 366 18.43 29.73 -20.60
C SER A 366 17.23 29.46 -19.74
N TYR A 367 16.41 30.47 -19.49
CA TYR A 367 15.09 30.25 -18.89
C TYR A 367 14.20 29.54 -19.88
N CYS A 368 13.39 28.63 -19.35
CA CYS A 368 12.47 27.80 -20.12
C CYS A 368 11.28 27.38 -19.29
N ILE A 369 10.24 26.85 -19.93
CA ILE A 369 9.16 26.17 -19.27
C ILE A 369 9.38 24.67 -19.41
N GLN A 370 9.27 23.95 -18.30
CA GLN A 370 9.49 22.52 -18.21
C GLN A 370 8.19 21.82 -17.81
N LYS A 371 7.95 20.66 -18.40
CA LYS A 371 6.81 19.79 -18.05
C LYS A 371 7.34 18.50 -17.43
N PHE A 372 6.88 18.22 -16.21
CA PHE A 372 7.28 17.05 -15.44
C PHE A 372 6.17 16.05 -15.29
N ASN A 373 6.54 14.77 -15.31
CA ASN A 373 5.76 13.68 -14.74
C ASN A 373 6.45 13.28 -13.44
N THR A 374 5.69 13.30 -12.34
CA THR A 374 6.25 13.17 -11.01
C THR A 374 5.49 12.12 -10.21
N SER A 375 6.24 11.32 -9.47
CA SER A 375 5.69 10.35 -8.52
C SER A 375 6.57 10.25 -7.28
N VAL A 376 5.94 9.97 -6.15
CA VAL A 376 6.62 9.61 -4.90
C VAL A 376 6.22 8.20 -4.56
N LEU A 377 7.19 7.33 -4.42
CA LEU A 377 6.98 5.94 -4.04
C LEU A 377 7.83 5.61 -2.81
N ARG A 378 7.16 5.19 -1.74
CA ARG A 378 7.80 4.90 -0.44
C ARG A 378 8.66 6.07 0.08
N GLY A 379 8.21 7.31 -0.16
CA GLY A 379 8.91 8.51 0.24
C GLY A 379 10.05 8.95 -0.69
N ALA A 380 10.35 8.20 -1.76
CA ALA A 380 11.35 8.58 -2.75
C ALA A 380 10.69 9.33 -3.92
N LEU A 381 11.12 10.55 -4.16
CA LEU A 381 10.67 11.39 -5.28
C LEU A 381 11.34 10.92 -6.57
N THR A 382 10.55 10.77 -7.62
CA THR A 382 11.01 10.53 -8.98
C THR A 382 10.35 11.53 -9.90
N GLU A 383 11.16 12.35 -10.56
CA GLU A 383 10.71 13.32 -11.55
C GLU A 383 11.28 12.97 -12.92
N LYS A 384 10.43 12.96 -13.92
CA LYS A 384 10.82 12.77 -15.32
C LYS A 384 10.43 14.01 -16.10
N LEU A 385 11.42 14.69 -16.68
CA LEU A 385 11.18 15.76 -17.63
C LEU A 385 10.56 15.14 -18.90
N ILE A 386 9.38 15.64 -19.28
CA ILE A 386 8.63 15.14 -20.44
C ILE A 386 8.93 16.02 -21.65
N ASP A 387 8.89 17.35 -21.46
CA ASP A 387 8.96 18.31 -22.55
C ASP A 387 9.51 19.64 -22.04
N ILE A 388 10.10 20.42 -22.97
CA ILE A 388 10.71 21.71 -22.73
C ILE A 388 10.18 22.71 -23.77
N TYR A 389 9.75 23.86 -23.29
CA TYR A 389 9.39 25.00 -24.15
C TYR A 389 10.38 26.15 -23.93
N VAL A 390 11.07 26.54 -25.00
CA VAL A 390 11.99 27.69 -25.01
C VAL A 390 11.43 28.70 -25.98
N ASP A 391 10.94 29.82 -25.46
CA ASP A 391 10.49 30.94 -26.29
C ASP A 391 11.65 31.85 -26.63
N ASN A 392 11.67 32.34 -27.86
CA ASN A 392 12.65 33.33 -28.29
C ASN A 392 12.11 34.78 -28.19
N PHE A 393 10.89 34.95 -27.65
CA PHE A 393 10.21 36.23 -27.60
C PHE A 393 10.48 36.97 -26.30
N VAL A 394 10.96 38.19 -26.40
CA VAL A 394 11.14 39.12 -25.29
C VAL A 394 10.29 40.33 -25.57
N ASP A 395 9.30 40.57 -24.74
CA ASP A 395 8.61 41.86 -24.71
C ASP A 395 9.41 42.81 -23.82
N ALA A 396 10.44 43.45 -24.44
CA ALA A 396 11.38 44.31 -23.73
C ALA A 396 10.85 45.73 -23.49
N GLU A 397 9.66 46.06 -24.00
CA GLU A 397 9.28 47.48 -24.10
C GLU A 397 8.54 48.07 -22.88
N ARG A 398 8.05 47.27 -21.92
CA ARG A 398 7.22 47.81 -20.82
C ARG A 398 7.57 47.42 -19.38
N THR A 399 8.25 46.30 -19.22
CA THR A 399 8.60 45.86 -17.87
C THR A 399 9.93 45.15 -17.94
N ALA A 400 10.97 45.43 -17.39
CA ALA A 400 12.24 44.70 -17.36
C ALA A 400 12.12 43.16 -17.15
N ALA A 401 11.15 42.56 -17.81
CA ALA A 401 10.74 41.17 -17.65
C ALA A 401 10.73 40.42 -18.99
N ILE A 402 11.19 39.16 -18.99
CA ILE A 402 10.94 38.19 -20.06
C ILE A 402 9.62 37.53 -19.81
N VAL A 403 8.70 37.61 -20.76
CA VAL A 403 7.38 36.99 -20.67
C VAL A 403 7.32 35.81 -21.63
N PHE A 404 7.02 34.64 -21.10
CA PHE A 404 6.80 33.44 -21.89
C PHE A 404 5.32 33.26 -22.17
N HIS A 405 4.95 33.07 -23.44
CA HIS A 405 3.60 32.76 -23.89
C HIS A 405 3.57 31.36 -24.48
N PRO A 406 3.48 30.32 -23.62
CA PRO A 406 3.43 28.94 -24.10
C PRO A 406 2.15 28.66 -24.88
N GLN A 407 2.22 27.70 -25.81
CA GLN A 407 1.05 27.25 -26.56
C GLN A 407 -0.05 26.71 -25.64
N PRO A 408 -1.33 26.64 -26.10
CA PRO A 408 -2.46 26.16 -25.28
C PRO A 408 -2.29 24.78 -24.66
N SER A 409 -1.45 23.92 -25.23
CA SER A 409 -1.10 22.61 -24.65
C SER A 409 -0.28 22.68 -23.33
N TRP A 410 0.23 23.86 -22.98
CA TRP A 410 1.01 24.16 -21.79
C TRP A 410 0.23 25.00 -20.76
N THR A 411 -1.08 25.08 -20.89
CA THR A 411 -2.00 26.01 -20.18
C THR A 411 -1.99 25.88 -18.67
N ASN A 412 -1.41 24.83 -18.10
CA ASN A 412 -1.40 24.62 -16.64
C ASN A 412 -0.29 25.39 -15.91
N ILE A 413 0.41 26.33 -16.56
CA ILE A 413 1.49 27.08 -15.89
C ILE A 413 0.93 28.20 -15.00
N SER A 414 -0.13 28.86 -15.46
CA SER A 414 -0.89 29.87 -14.70
C SER A 414 -2.32 29.97 -15.25
N GLU A 415 -3.22 30.65 -14.53
CA GLU A 415 -4.59 30.91 -15.02
C GLU A 415 -4.61 31.72 -16.33
N ASN A 416 -3.61 32.59 -16.52
CA ASN A 416 -3.46 33.42 -17.72
C ASN A 416 -2.60 32.78 -18.79
N GLY A 417 -2.07 31.56 -18.58
CA GLY A 417 -1.24 30.84 -19.53
C GLY A 417 0.14 31.45 -19.80
N SER A 418 0.64 32.38 -18.95
CA SER A 418 1.94 33.02 -19.09
C SER A 418 2.87 32.75 -17.91
N ALA A 419 4.18 32.87 -18.14
CA ALA A 419 5.21 32.87 -17.12
C ALA A 419 6.09 34.12 -17.28
N ASN A 420 6.40 34.76 -16.16
CA ASN A 420 7.11 36.04 -16.13
C ASN A 420 8.46 35.93 -15.43
N ILE A 421 9.50 36.51 -16.01
CA ILE A 421 10.84 36.63 -15.42
C ILE A 421 11.26 38.08 -15.41
N TYR A 422 11.62 38.59 -14.25
CA TYR A 422 12.12 39.95 -14.10
C TYR A 422 13.64 40.00 -14.38
N VAL A 423 14.01 40.39 -15.61
CA VAL A 423 15.33 40.19 -16.24
C VAL A 423 16.46 40.89 -15.56
N ALA A 424 16.24 42.11 -15.05
CA ALA A 424 17.36 42.98 -14.62
C ALA A 424 18.20 42.34 -13.50
N ALA A 425 17.54 41.68 -12.56
CA ALA A 425 18.21 41.04 -11.44
C ALA A 425 18.59 39.57 -11.74
N ALA A 426 17.76 38.88 -12.49
CA ALA A 426 17.93 37.45 -12.74
C ALA A 426 19.05 37.10 -13.72
N VAL A 427 19.39 38.01 -14.61
CA VAL A 427 20.41 37.74 -15.66
C VAL A 427 21.75 38.35 -15.33
N GLY A 428 21.77 39.57 -14.72
CA GLY A 428 23.01 40.30 -14.46
C GLY A 428 23.95 39.60 -13.49
N GLY A 429 23.45 39.17 -12.36
CA GLY A 429 24.23 38.48 -11.34
C GLY A 429 24.81 37.15 -11.80
N PHE A 430 24.05 36.41 -12.63
CA PHE A 430 24.57 35.19 -13.25
C PHE A 430 25.75 35.43 -14.18
N ARG A 431 25.65 36.43 -15.02
CA ARG A 431 26.74 36.78 -15.96
C ARG A 431 28.01 37.13 -15.24
N GLU A 432 27.91 37.91 -14.17
CA GLU A 432 29.07 38.29 -13.37
C GLU A 432 29.70 37.05 -12.70
N PHE A 433 28.88 36.19 -12.11
CA PHE A 433 29.33 34.94 -11.51
C PHE A 433 30.04 34.04 -12.55
N PHE A 434 29.39 33.75 -13.69
CA PHE A 434 29.97 32.90 -14.72
C PHE A 434 31.26 33.51 -15.32
N ASN A 435 31.28 34.81 -15.53
CA ASN A 435 32.48 35.49 -16.04
C ASN A 435 33.66 35.37 -15.06
N LYS A 436 33.37 35.40 -13.76
CA LYS A 436 34.40 35.30 -12.74
C LYS A 436 34.87 33.85 -12.53
N GLU A 437 33.94 32.93 -12.36
CA GLU A 437 34.26 31.57 -11.93
C GLU A 437 34.59 30.60 -13.10
N PHE A 438 34.13 30.90 -14.32
CA PHE A 438 34.34 30.05 -15.50
C PHE A 438 35.26 30.63 -16.55
N SER A 439 36.09 31.61 -16.21
CA SER A 439 37.07 32.15 -17.13
C SER A 439 38.48 31.78 -16.68
N GLY A 440 39.22 31.07 -17.52
CA GLY A 440 40.58 30.67 -17.22
C GLY A 440 41.19 29.71 -18.23
N GLN A 441 42.46 29.43 -18.07
CA GLN A 441 43.23 28.49 -18.84
C GLN A 441 43.93 27.49 -17.91
N LYS A 442 43.75 26.20 -18.17
CA LYS A 442 44.48 25.13 -17.49
C LYS A 442 45.48 24.50 -18.43
N ASN A 443 46.75 24.49 -18.02
CA ASN A 443 47.82 23.87 -18.79
C ASN A 443 48.10 22.45 -18.24
N SER A 444 48.17 21.43 -19.10
CA SER A 444 48.38 20.05 -18.69
C SER A 444 49.82 19.69 -18.36
N THR A 445 50.77 20.44 -18.87
CA THR A 445 52.21 20.14 -18.70
C THR A 445 52.83 20.77 -17.46
N VAL A 446 52.28 21.88 -17.01
CA VAL A 446 52.69 22.53 -15.75
C VAL A 446 51.40 22.71 -14.95
N TYR A 447 51.26 22.13 -13.82
CA TYR A 447 50.08 22.27 -12.92
C TYR A 447 49.81 23.73 -12.52
N SER A 448 49.93 24.65 -13.48
CA SER A 448 49.67 26.07 -13.31
C SER A 448 48.32 26.42 -13.91
N VAL A 449 47.39 26.80 -13.08
CA VAL A 449 46.15 27.44 -13.49
C VAL A 449 46.44 28.95 -13.56
N THR A 450 46.34 29.52 -14.73
CA THR A 450 46.45 30.97 -14.92
C THR A 450 45.06 31.62 -14.80
N SER A 451 44.39 31.40 -13.70
CA SER A 451 43.25 32.20 -13.30
C SER A 451 43.54 32.91 -11.99
N SER A 452 42.99 34.07 -11.82
CA SER A 452 43.11 34.84 -10.58
C SER A 452 42.33 34.19 -9.41
N ASP A 453 41.53 33.16 -9.68
CA ASP A 453 40.67 32.52 -8.70
C ASP A 453 40.91 31.00 -8.61
N SER A 454 41.02 30.52 -7.38
CA SER A 454 41.25 29.11 -7.04
C SER A 454 40.10 28.18 -7.44
N ASP A 455 38.88 28.73 -7.60
CA ASP A 455 37.68 27.93 -7.87
C ASP A 455 37.65 27.37 -9.29
N PHE A 456 38.22 28.10 -10.26
CA PHE A 456 38.37 27.59 -11.62
C PHE A 456 39.19 26.28 -11.68
N ALA A 457 40.23 26.16 -10.86
CA ALA A 457 41.07 24.97 -10.84
C ALA A 457 40.23 23.72 -10.40
N VAL A 458 39.35 23.89 -9.42
CA VAL A 458 38.46 22.82 -8.91
C VAL A 458 37.42 22.48 -9.97
N ILE A 459 36.74 23.48 -10.53
CA ILE A 459 35.72 23.28 -11.58
C ILE A 459 36.32 22.58 -12.81
N SER A 460 37.53 22.98 -13.22
CA SER A 460 38.19 22.42 -14.41
C SER A 460 38.77 21.02 -14.21
N ALA A 461 38.92 20.56 -12.96
CA ALA A 461 39.48 19.25 -12.66
C ALA A 461 38.54 18.10 -13.04
N ASP A 462 37.22 18.31 -12.88
CA ASP A 462 36.19 17.30 -13.13
C ASP A 462 35.58 17.37 -14.54
N MET A 463 36.07 18.28 -15.39
CA MET A 463 35.55 18.45 -16.75
C MET A 463 36.12 17.40 -17.70
N GLU A 464 35.24 16.61 -18.29
CA GLU A 464 35.60 15.68 -19.35
C GLU A 464 36.00 16.43 -20.65
N PHE A 465 36.92 15.81 -21.42
CA PHE A 465 37.38 16.38 -22.69
C PHE A 465 36.23 16.49 -23.70
N GLY A 466 35.84 17.73 -24.01
CA GLY A 466 34.80 18.06 -24.99
C GLY A 466 33.35 17.76 -24.55
N ASN A 467 33.11 17.48 -23.28
CA ASN A 467 31.76 17.21 -22.80
C ASN A 467 31.42 17.96 -21.50
N PHE A 468 30.60 18.99 -21.62
CA PHE A 468 30.08 19.78 -20.50
C PHE A 468 28.58 19.58 -20.31
N THR A 469 27.97 18.65 -21.05
CA THR A 469 26.52 18.47 -21.09
C THR A 469 25.96 18.10 -19.73
N ASP A 470 26.58 17.15 -19.04
CA ASP A 470 26.11 16.68 -17.74
C ASP A 470 26.29 17.74 -16.64
N LEU A 471 27.39 18.47 -16.68
CA LEU A 471 27.64 19.60 -15.76
C LEU A 471 26.54 20.66 -15.92
N PHE A 472 26.30 21.12 -17.17
CA PHE A 472 25.29 22.13 -17.43
C PHE A 472 23.87 21.64 -17.15
N ALA A 473 23.57 20.37 -17.38
CA ALA A 473 22.31 19.77 -17.02
C ALA A 473 22.10 19.72 -15.48
N SER A 474 23.18 19.44 -14.74
CA SER A 474 23.15 19.44 -13.26
C SER A 474 22.93 20.86 -12.72
N ILE A 475 23.63 21.85 -13.25
CA ILE A 475 23.46 23.27 -12.88
C ILE A 475 21.99 23.68 -13.16
N ALA A 476 21.51 23.46 -14.38
CA ALA A 476 20.15 23.81 -14.78
C ALA A 476 19.08 23.17 -13.90
N LYS A 477 19.28 21.89 -13.57
CA LYS A 477 18.39 21.17 -12.67
C LYS A 477 18.38 21.78 -11.27
N SER A 478 19.53 21.99 -10.68
CA SER A 478 19.66 22.54 -9.33
C SER A 478 19.09 23.96 -9.24
N MET A 479 19.29 24.79 -10.26
CA MET A 479 18.66 26.11 -10.35
C MET A 479 17.15 26.04 -10.47
N THR A 480 16.62 25.14 -11.29
CA THR A 480 15.18 24.89 -11.41
C THR A 480 14.57 24.48 -10.08
N ASP A 481 15.19 23.55 -9.37
CA ASP A 481 14.74 23.08 -8.06
C ASP A 481 14.73 24.21 -7.02
N SER A 482 15.72 25.12 -7.08
CA SER A 482 15.76 26.31 -6.23
C SER A 482 14.60 27.28 -6.52
N MET A 483 14.34 27.57 -7.80
CA MET A 483 13.23 28.42 -8.21
C MET A 483 11.88 27.89 -7.74
N ARG A 484 11.66 26.58 -7.88
CA ARG A 484 10.43 25.89 -7.48
C ARG A 484 10.23 25.81 -5.96
N SER A 485 11.33 25.87 -5.20
CA SER A 485 11.34 25.72 -3.73
C SER A 485 11.43 27.05 -3.00
N SER A 486 11.55 28.18 -3.71
CA SER A 486 11.77 29.49 -3.12
C SER A 486 10.54 29.99 -2.36
N PRO A 487 10.70 30.39 -1.08
CA PRO A 487 9.62 30.97 -0.30
C PRO A 487 9.17 32.34 -0.80
N TYR A 488 10.00 33.05 -1.56
CA TYR A 488 9.67 34.37 -2.12
C TYR A 488 8.57 34.30 -3.16
N ALA A 489 8.46 33.18 -3.82
CA ALA A 489 7.35 32.89 -4.72
C ALA A 489 5.98 33.01 -4.03
N GLU A 490 5.89 32.69 -2.74
CA GLU A 490 4.66 32.73 -1.96
C GLU A 490 4.31 34.14 -1.45
N ILE A 491 5.33 34.99 -1.22
CA ILE A 491 5.17 36.34 -0.67
C ILE A 491 4.69 37.34 -1.73
N TYR A 492 5.11 37.17 -2.98
CA TYR A 492 4.76 38.04 -4.11
C TYR A 492 3.65 37.47 -4.98
N ALA A 493 2.85 36.53 -4.44
CA ALA A 493 1.77 35.90 -5.16
C ALA A 493 0.70 36.92 -5.60
N GLU A 494 0.64 37.20 -6.88
CA GLU A 494 -0.52 37.86 -7.47
C GLU A 494 -1.72 36.92 -7.54
N PRO A 495 -2.95 37.43 -7.49
CA PRO A 495 -4.15 36.60 -7.66
C PRO A 495 -4.08 35.77 -8.96
N GLY A 496 -4.22 34.46 -8.86
CA GLY A 496 -4.14 33.53 -9.99
C GLY A 496 -2.80 32.81 -10.15
N MET A 497 -1.80 33.07 -9.31
CA MET A 497 -0.54 32.34 -9.30
C MET A 497 -0.65 31.07 -8.46
N SER A 498 -0.19 29.96 -9.00
CA SER A 498 -0.14 28.67 -8.30
C SER A 498 1.32 28.27 -8.01
N TRP A 499 1.66 28.19 -6.73
CA TRP A 499 3.02 27.85 -6.25
C TRP A 499 3.23 26.37 -6.02
N SER A 500 2.16 25.61 -6.12
CA SER A 500 2.22 24.17 -5.96
C SER A 500 1.37 23.47 -7.00
N ALA A 501 1.89 22.39 -7.53
CA ALA A 501 1.11 21.44 -8.30
C ALA A 501 0.44 20.45 -7.35
N VAL A 502 -0.89 20.30 -7.49
CA VAL A 502 -1.67 19.38 -6.67
C VAL A 502 -1.63 17.98 -7.29
N GLY A 503 -1.31 17.00 -6.47
CA GLY A 503 -1.28 15.58 -6.81
C GLY A 503 -2.23 14.77 -5.94
N ILE A 504 -2.24 13.47 -6.16
CA ILE A 504 -3.09 12.52 -5.44
C ILE A 504 -2.19 11.67 -4.54
N SER A 505 -2.50 11.65 -3.25
CA SER A 505 -1.87 10.76 -2.27
C SER A 505 -2.68 9.47 -2.16
N TYR A 506 -2.01 8.32 -2.15
CA TYR A 506 -2.63 7.01 -2.04
C TYR A 506 -2.21 6.32 -0.75
N GLN A 507 -3.19 5.85 0.00
CA GLN A 507 -2.96 5.01 1.17
C GLN A 507 -3.55 3.63 0.95
N ASP A 508 -2.76 2.60 1.23
CA ASP A 508 -3.26 1.24 1.20
C ASP A 508 -4.24 1.00 2.34
N ARG A 509 -5.50 0.74 2.00
CA ARG A 509 -6.55 0.42 2.97
C ARG A 509 -7.10 -0.98 2.75
N PRO A 510 -7.39 -1.72 3.84
CA PRO A 510 -7.99 -3.04 3.73
C PRO A 510 -9.41 -2.93 3.17
N HIS A 511 -9.67 -3.63 2.06
CA HIS A 511 -10.99 -3.76 1.45
C HIS A 511 -11.57 -5.13 1.79
N VAL A 512 -12.87 -5.16 2.02
CA VAL A 512 -13.59 -6.42 2.22
C VAL A 512 -13.71 -7.13 0.88
N HIS A 513 -13.26 -8.37 0.81
CA HIS A 513 -13.50 -9.23 -0.35
C HIS A 513 -14.09 -10.55 0.10
N VAL A 514 -15.28 -10.90 -0.42
CA VAL A 514 -16.05 -12.05 0.01
C VAL A 514 -15.84 -13.24 -0.93
N ARG A 515 -15.42 -14.36 -0.35
CA ARG A 515 -15.30 -15.64 -1.05
C ARG A 515 -16.57 -16.45 -0.92
N TRP A 516 -17.56 -16.15 -1.72
CA TRP A 516 -18.92 -16.70 -1.66
C TRP A 516 -19.01 -18.24 -1.64
N ALA A 517 -18.01 -18.94 -2.18
CA ALA A 517 -17.98 -20.41 -2.16
C ALA A 517 -18.05 -21.01 -0.75
N TRP A 518 -17.51 -20.32 0.26
CA TRP A 518 -17.50 -20.81 1.63
C TRP A 518 -18.86 -20.79 2.31
N ILE A 519 -19.86 -20.05 1.79
CA ILE A 519 -21.21 -20.02 2.32
C ILE A 519 -21.97 -21.32 2.01
N ALA A 520 -21.50 -22.09 1.03
CA ALA A 520 -22.10 -23.37 0.67
C ALA A 520 -22.10 -24.37 1.84
N PHE A 521 -21.05 -24.36 2.66
CA PHE A 521 -20.93 -25.27 3.79
C PHE A 521 -22.02 -25.07 4.87
N PRO A 522 -22.20 -23.86 5.47
CA PRO A 522 -23.30 -23.66 6.41
C PRO A 522 -24.68 -23.82 5.76
N SER A 523 -24.84 -23.47 4.48
CA SER A 523 -26.10 -23.65 3.75
C SER A 523 -26.46 -25.13 3.58
N THR A 524 -25.49 -26.00 3.28
CA THR A 524 -25.73 -27.46 3.20
C THR A 524 -26.09 -28.05 4.54
N LEU A 525 -25.45 -27.61 5.63
CA LEU A 525 -25.82 -28.06 6.97
C LEU A 525 -27.24 -27.64 7.37
N LEU A 526 -27.65 -26.43 7.00
CA LEU A 526 -29.01 -25.95 7.22
C LEU A 526 -30.03 -26.79 6.42
N GLY A 527 -29.74 -27.08 5.15
CA GLY A 527 -30.58 -27.96 4.32
C GLY A 527 -30.69 -29.37 4.89
N LEU A 528 -29.58 -29.94 5.33
CA LEU A 528 -29.58 -31.27 5.99
C LEU A 528 -30.37 -31.27 7.31
N SER A 529 -30.32 -30.19 8.09
CA SER A 529 -31.10 -30.01 9.31
C SER A 529 -32.60 -29.99 9.01
N LEU A 530 -33.03 -29.33 7.95
CA LEU A 530 -34.43 -29.34 7.52
C LEU A 530 -34.89 -30.74 7.10
N ILE A 531 -34.06 -31.42 6.28
CA ILE A 531 -34.33 -32.81 5.86
C ILE A 531 -34.45 -33.72 7.07
N LEU A 532 -33.55 -33.60 8.05
CA LEU A 532 -33.61 -34.36 9.30
C LEU A 532 -34.89 -34.08 10.08
N LEU A 533 -35.26 -32.80 10.25
CA LEU A 533 -36.46 -32.39 10.97
C LEU A 533 -37.74 -32.97 10.31
N LEU A 534 -37.89 -32.73 9.00
CA LEU A 534 -39.05 -33.21 8.24
C LEU A 534 -39.10 -34.74 8.20
N GLY A 535 -37.94 -35.40 8.00
CA GLY A 535 -37.83 -36.86 8.05
C GLY A 535 -38.20 -37.44 9.44
N THR A 536 -37.82 -36.74 10.52
CA THR A 536 -38.18 -37.15 11.89
C THR A 536 -39.67 -36.98 12.13
N ILE A 537 -40.30 -35.89 11.70
CA ILE A 537 -41.72 -35.66 11.78
C ILE A 537 -42.47 -36.76 11.02
N TRP A 538 -42.06 -37.06 9.79
CA TRP A 538 -42.66 -38.07 8.95
C TRP A 538 -42.57 -39.48 9.56
N THR A 539 -41.38 -39.90 10.03
CA THR A 539 -41.18 -41.22 10.65
C THR A 539 -41.97 -41.35 11.96
N THR A 540 -41.97 -40.31 12.81
CA THR A 540 -42.72 -40.26 14.05
C THR A 540 -44.23 -40.42 13.81
N THR A 541 -44.76 -39.76 12.79
CA THR A 541 -46.18 -39.80 12.41
C THR A 541 -46.55 -41.17 11.83
N LYS A 542 -45.71 -41.71 10.94
CA LYS A 542 -45.90 -43.01 10.30
C LYS A 542 -45.94 -44.16 11.33
N GLU A 543 -44.97 -44.16 12.25
CA GLU A 543 -44.83 -45.19 13.28
C GLU A 543 -45.72 -44.91 14.51
N LYS A 544 -46.56 -43.85 14.46
CA LYS A 544 -47.46 -43.44 15.56
C LYS A 544 -46.77 -43.36 16.92
N THR A 545 -45.49 -42.91 16.94
CA THR A 545 -44.69 -42.81 18.14
C THR A 545 -45.10 -41.58 18.95
N ILE A 546 -45.16 -41.68 20.26
CA ILE A 546 -45.43 -40.54 21.15
C ILE A 546 -44.28 -39.55 21.09
N LEU A 547 -44.59 -38.25 21.10
CA LEU A 547 -43.62 -37.18 21.09
C LEU A 547 -43.01 -36.96 22.48
N TRP A 548 -41.98 -37.70 22.81
CA TRP A 548 -41.20 -37.53 24.04
C TRP A 548 -39.99 -36.66 23.89
N LYS A 549 -39.46 -36.53 22.66
CA LYS A 549 -38.25 -35.76 22.34
C LYS A 549 -37.11 -36.01 23.36
N GLY A 550 -36.52 -34.94 23.91
CA GLY A 550 -35.49 -34.99 24.95
C GLY A 550 -36.00 -35.04 26.39
N ASN A 551 -37.27 -35.39 26.61
CA ASN A 551 -37.84 -35.44 27.95
C ASN A 551 -37.25 -36.62 28.77
N THR A 552 -36.40 -36.28 29.74
CA THR A 552 -35.75 -37.26 30.63
C THR A 552 -36.75 -37.92 31.59
N LEU A 553 -37.84 -37.26 31.96
CA LEU A 553 -38.88 -37.84 32.83
C LEU A 553 -39.56 -39.01 32.14
N ALA A 554 -39.67 -39.01 30.82
CA ALA A 554 -40.20 -40.13 30.07
C ALA A 554 -39.39 -41.42 30.29
N ALA A 555 -38.08 -41.34 30.41
CA ALA A 555 -37.21 -42.47 30.68
C ALA A 555 -37.43 -43.03 32.13
N PHE A 556 -37.67 -42.15 33.10
CA PHE A 556 -37.95 -42.55 34.47
C PHE A 556 -39.38 -43.08 34.65
N ALA A 557 -40.34 -42.45 33.96
CA ALA A 557 -41.75 -42.87 34.04
C ALA A 557 -42.01 -44.22 33.37
N HIS A 558 -41.19 -44.64 32.47
CA HIS A 558 -41.34 -45.87 31.69
C HIS A 558 -40.09 -46.77 31.82
N PRO A 559 -39.85 -47.33 33.02
CA PRO A 559 -38.66 -48.10 33.33
C PRO A 559 -38.61 -49.45 32.58
N LEU A 560 -37.44 -50.09 32.66
CA LEU A 560 -37.19 -51.43 32.21
C LEU A 560 -38.18 -52.43 32.91
N ALA A 561 -38.58 -53.50 32.24
CA ALA A 561 -39.31 -54.58 32.82
C ALA A 561 -38.53 -55.26 33.98
N GLY A 562 -39.23 -55.81 35.01
CA GLY A 562 -38.63 -56.18 36.29
C GLY A 562 -37.33 -56.95 36.23
N ASP A 563 -37.28 -58.11 35.58
CA ASP A 563 -36.06 -58.93 35.48
C ASP A 563 -34.86 -58.25 34.85
N MET A 564 -35.07 -57.33 33.87
CA MET A 564 -33.95 -56.56 33.22
C MET A 564 -33.49 -55.40 34.10
N ARG A 565 -34.41 -54.79 34.83
CA ARG A 565 -34.07 -53.74 35.79
C ARG A 565 -33.22 -54.33 36.91
N ASP A 566 -33.57 -55.49 37.45
CA ASP A 566 -32.85 -56.14 38.56
C ASP A 566 -31.41 -56.51 38.12
N LYS A 567 -31.22 -56.97 36.87
CA LYS A 567 -29.90 -57.27 36.33
C LYS A 567 -29.01 -56.02 36.21
N ILE A 568 -29.55 -54.89 35.80
CA ILE A 568 -28.78 -53.66 35.66
C ILE A 568 -28.56 -52.95 36.98
N SER A 569 -29.54 -52.98 37.87
CA SER A 569 -29.43 -52.35 39.19
C SER A 569 -28.46 -53.04 40.13
N ALA A 570 -28.13 -54.31 39.88
CA ALA A 570 -27.13 -55.06 40.62
C ALA A 570 -25.66 -54.78 40.21
N ILE A 571 -25.44 -53.90 39.23
CA ILE A 571 -24.11 -53.63 38.69
C ILE A 571 -23.58 -52.31 39.27
N ASP A 572 -22.42 -52.36 39.94
CA ASP A 572 -21.81 -51.21 40.61
C ASP A 572 -20.86 -50.39 39.71
N GLY A 573 -20.53 -50.89 38.51
CA GLY A 573 -19.54 -50.25 37.65
C GLY A 573 -20.06 -49.80 36.30
N PRO A 574 -19.69 -48.60 35.81
CA PRO A 574 -20.18 -48.08 34.52
C PRO A 574 -19.76 -48.93 33.31
N ARG A 575 -18.59 -49.57 33.35
CA ARG A 575 -18.11 -50.45 32.27
C ARG A 575 -18.88 -51.78 32.22
N GLU A 576 -19.19 -52.33 33.33
CA GLU A 576 -19.98 -53.56 33.43
C GLU A 576 -21.44 -53.31 33.03
N MET A 577 -22.00 -52.18 33.48
CA MET A 577 -23.31 -51.73 33.06
C MET A 577 -23.41 -51.57 31.54
N GLN A 578 -22.38 -50.98 30.93
CA GLN A 578 -22.33 -50.83 29.47
C GLN A 578 -22.28 -52.17 28.75
N ARG A 579 -21.47 -53.15 29.22
CA ARG A 579 -21.38 -54.50 28.65
C ARG A 579 -22.71 -55.24 28.75
N GLU A 580 -23.38 -55.16 29.89
CA GLU A 580 -24.67 -55.80 30.07
C GLU A 580 -25.77 -55.12 29.23
N ALA A 581 -25.75 -53.78 29.12
CA ALA A 581 -26.62 -53.03 28.23
C ALA A 581 -26.42 -53.36 26.74
N GLU A 582 -25.23 -53.81 26.30
CA GLU A 582 -24.99 -54.32 24.96
C GLU A 582 -25.65 -55.69 24.70
N ARG A 583 -25.77 -56.50 25.72
CA ARG A 583 -26.37 -57.84 25.63
C ARG A 583 -27.91 -57.79 25.75
N LEU A 584 -28.42 -56.82 26.49
CA LEU A 584 -29.86 -56.68 26.72
C LEU A 584 -30.54 -56.01 25.53
N HIS A 585 -31.32 -56.79 24.78
CA HIS A 585 -32.17 -56.26 23.71
C HIS A 585 -33.51 -55.85 24.30
N VAL A 586 -33.96 -54.65 23.98
CA VAL A 586 -35.19 -54.08 24.50
C VAL A 586 -36.04 -53.50 23.38
N GLN A 587 -37.36 -53.60 23.56
CA GLN A 587 -38.38 -53.05 22.68
C GLN A 587 -39.36 -52.20 23.46
N TRP A 588 -39.75 -51.07 22.87
CA TRP A 588 -40.72 -50.15 23.47
C TRP A 588 -42.13 -50.57 23.13
N LEU A 589 -42.85 -51.12 24.11
CA LEU A 589 -44.20 -51.61 23.93
C LEU A 589 -45.16 -51.09 25.02
N LYS A 590 -46.46 -51.00 24.65
CA LYS A 590 -47.52 -50.71 25.58
C LYS A 590 -47.90 -52.02 26.28
N THR A 591 -47.72 -52.07 27.59
CA THR A 591 -48.13 -53.18 28.48
C THR A 591 -49.37 -52.78 29.26
N ASP A 592 -49.96 -53.70 30.01
CA ASP A 592 -51.11 -53.44 30.91
C ASP A 592 -50.78 -52.38 31.99
N ARG A 593 -49.54 -52.21 32.31
CA ARG A 593 -49.00 -51.20 33.26
C ARG A 593 -48.45 -49.96 32.60
N GLY A 594 -48.82 -49.66 31.32
CA GLY A 594 -48.33 -48.53 30.55
C GLY A 594 -47.15 -48.88 29.60
N TYR A 595 -46.50 -47.85 28.97
CA TYR A 595 -45.36 -48.07 28.11
C TYR A 595 -44.10 -48.44 28.90
N ARG A 596 -43.41 -49.54 28.47
CA ARG A 596 -42.16 -50.02 29.09
C ARG A 596 -41.17 -50.55 28.03
N LEU A 597 -39.92 -50.58 28.41
CA LEU A 597 -38.90 -51.32 27.68
C LEU A 597 -38.92 -52.76 28.10
N VAL A 598 -39.39 -53.65 27.25
CA VAL A 598 -39.55 -55.08 27.47
C VAL A 598 -38.62 -55.87 26.55
N PRO A 599 -38.35 -57.18 26.87
CA PRO A 599 -37.67 -58.05 25.91
C PRO A 599 -38.47 -58.12 24.61
N PRO A 600 -37.78 -58.16 23.42
CA PRO A 600 -38.42 -58.30 22.13
C PRO A 600 -39.20 -59.65 22.16
N LYS A 601 -40.40 -59.69 21.54
CA LYS A 601 -41.12 -60.95 21.36
C LYS A 601 -40.24 -61.86 20.51
N GLN A 602 -39.96 -63.05 21.00
CA GLN A 602 -39.43 -64.14 20.21
C GLN A 602 -40.53 -64.57 19.23
N ASP A 603 -40.31 -64.25 17.90
CA ASP A 603 -41.13 -64.80 16.82
C ASP A 603 -40.81 -66.29 16.59
#